data_0447dd637924272c7b785620e8df254a
#
_entry.id   0447dd637924272c7b785620e8df254a
#
_cell.length_a   1.000
_cell.length_b   1.000
_cell.length_c   1.000
_cell.angle_alpha   90.00
_cell.angle_beta   90.00
_cell.angle_gamma   90.00
#
_symmetry.space_group_name_H-M   'P 1'
#
loop_
_entity.id
_entity.type
_entity.pdbx_description
1 polymer ?
#
loop_
_entity_poly.entity_id
_entity_poly.type
_entity_poly.pdbx_seq_one_letter_code
_entity_poly.pdbx_strand_id
1 'polypeptide(L)'
;MKKKLVKTVNEVNKFLKNYLAKQKKTDLIIPIKYGLFPGGKKIRSKLIFDVGKIFNVEKKYLLYLSSAVECIHSYSLIHDDLPCMDDDDIRRGKLTTHKKFGESTAVLAGNSLLTLAFEILSDPKFNINNNKKISLINLISQSSGHQGIAGGQFLDLNYERKKVSKQKVIDMEIKKTGKLFSFSCLSPVILTNKKDQIKKFSIIGEKIGLLFQIADDLIDYSSTSKTAGKKTNKDSKRGKATLISLLGYKNAIKYASKLKKEIFNSLVGYGNNASDLKETIEFILSRNK
;
A
#
# COMPACT_ATOMS: atom_id res chain seq x y z
N MET A 1 -3.20 -10.54 16.28
CA MET A 1 -3.12 -9.84 14.99
C MET A 1 -4.47 -9.78 14.24
N LYS A 2 -5.11 -10.90 13.83
CA LYS A 2 -6.34 -10.89 13.00
C LYS A 2 -7.47 -9.99 13.55
N LYS A 3 -7.81 -10.09 14.85
CA LYS A 3 -8.84 -9.24 15.49
C LYS A 3 -8.52 -7.74 15.40
N LYS A 4 -7.27 -7.33 15.64
CA LYS A 4 -6.82 -5.93 15.54
C LYS A 4 -6.94 -5.42 14.09
N LEU A 5 -6.61 -6.25 13.12
CA LEU A 5 -6.71 -5.92 11.70
C LEU A 5 -8.17 -5.69 11.28
N VAL A 6 -9.07 -6.61 11.63
CA VAL A 6 -10.52 -6.48 11.37
C VAL A 6 -11.09 -5.19 11.98
N LYS A 7 -10.69 -4.86 13.21
CA LYS A 7 -11.09 -3.60 13.86
C LYS A 7 -10.65 -2.39 13.03
N THR A 8 -9.38 -2.33 12.62
CA THR A 8 -8.86 -1.22 11.78
C THR A 8 -9.62 -1.13 10.46
N VAL A 9 -9.85 -2.25 9.77
CA VAL A 9 -10.61 -2.30 8.51
C VAL A 9 -12.00 -1.72 8.68
N ASN A 10 -12.72 -2.13 9.73
CA ASN A 10 -14.09 -1.67 9.98
C ASN A 10 -14.14 -0.17 10.29
N GLU A 11 -13.20 0.35 11.08
CA GLU A 11 -13.14 1.76 11.44
C GLU A 11 -12.84 2.65 10.23
N VAL A 12 -11.84 2.27 9.41
CA VAL A 12 -11.50 3.00 8.19
C VAL A 12 -12.64 2.94 7.16
N ASN A 13 -13.25 1.77 6.99
CA ASN A 13 -14.40 1.65 6.09
C ASN A 13 -15.59 2.49 6.56
N LYS A 14 -15.88 2.52 7.86
CA LYS A 14 -16.94 3.37 8.44
C LYS A 14 -16.66 4.85 8.17
N PHE A 15 -15.42 5.29 8.42
CA PHE A 15 -15.02 6.68 8.15
C PHE A 15 -15.21 7.05 6.67
N LEU A 16 -14.67 6.25 5.75
CA LEU A 16 -14.78 6.49 4.30
C LEU A 16 -16.23 6.46 3.81
N LYS A 17 -17.06 5.51 4.28
CA LYS A 17 -18.50 5.48 3.94
C LYS A 17 -19.21 6.74 4.40
N ASN A 18 -18.95 7.19 5.62
CA ASN A 18 -19.54 8.42 6.15
C ASN A 18 -19.03 9.67 5.41
N TYR A 19 -17.76 9.69 5.01
CA TYR A 19 -17.18 10.79 4.24
C TYR A 19 -17.86 10.90 2.87
N LEU A 20 -17.95 9.81 2.13
CA LEU A 20 -18.61 9.75 0.82
C LEU A 20 -20.11 10.01 0.88
N ALA A 21 -20.79 9.68 2.00
CA ALA A 21 -22.21 9.93 2.16
C ALA A 21 -22.57 11.42 2.26
N LYS A 22 -21.62 12.28 2.62
CA LYS A 22 -21.77 13.73 2.74
C LYS A 22 -21.52 14.49 1.44
N GLN A 23 -20.94 13.82 0.43
CA GLN A 23 -20.68 14.43 -0.87
C GLN A 23 -21.95 14.47 -1.73
N LYS A 24 -21.98 15.37 -2.70
CA LYS A 24 -23.05 15.40 -3.70
C LYS A 24 -23.10 14.07 -4.44
N LYS A 25 -24.29 13.55 -4.63
CA LYS A 25 -24.50 12.28 -5.34
C LYS A 25 -24.24 12.47 -6.83
N THR A 26 -23.41 11.61 -7.38
CA THR A 26 -23.19 11.43 -8.82
C THR A 26 -23.19 9.94 -9.11
N ASP A 27 -23.49 9.52 -10.33
CA ASP A 27 -23.48 8.09 -10.69
C ASP A 27 -22.10 7.47 -10.61
N LEU A 28 -21.05 8.30 -10.74
CA LEU A 28 -19.65 7.88 -10.58
C LEU A 28 -19.35 7.36 -9.17
N ILE A 29 -20.16 7.70 -8.16
CA ILE A 29 -19.98 7.20 -6.78
C ILE A 29 -20.10 5.66 -6.68
N ILE A 30 -20.85 5.03 -7.61
CA ILE A 30 -21.05 3.58 -7.61
C ILE A 30 -19.74 2.85 -7.95
N PRO A 31 -19.07 3.11 -9.08
CA PRO A 31 -17.77 2.50 -9.40
C PRO A 31 -16.65 2.93 -8.43
N ILE A 32 -16.67 4.16 -7.89
CA ILE A 32 -15.74 4.59 -6.83
C ILE A 32 -15.88 3.68 -5.60
N LYS A 33 -17.09 3.50 -5.08
CA LYS A 33 -17.34 2.61 -3.93
C LYS A 33 -16.98 1.15 -4.23
N TYR A 34 -17.23 0.70 -5.44
CA TYR A 34 -16.90 -0.65 -5.88
C TYR A 34 -15.38 -0.90 -5.81
N GLY A 35 -14.56 0.00 -6.33
CA GLY A 35 -13.11 -0.10 -6.28
C GLY A 35 -12.50 0.17 -4.90
N LEU A 36 -13.15 1.02 -4.07
CA LEU A 36 -12.64 1.38 -2.73
C LEU A 36 -12.96 0.32 -1.66
N PHE A 37 -14.08 -0.42 -1.80
CA PHE A 37 -14.55 -1.41 -0.82
C PHE A 37 -14.60 -2.85 -1.37
N PRO A 38 -13.62 -3.33 -2.16
CA PRO A 38 -13.64 -4.70 -2.67
C PRO A 38 -13.29 -5.74 -1.59
N GLY A 39 -13.05 -5.31 -0.34
CA GLY A 39 -12.44 -6.10 0.70
C GLY A 39 -10.94 -5.86 0.81
N GLY A 40 -10.24 -6.76 1.53
CA GLY A 40 -8.80 -6.68 1.72
C GLY A 40 -8.39 -6.35 3.16
N LYS A 41 -7.11 -6.55 3.45
CA LYS A 41 -6.56 -6.51 4.80
C LYS A 41 -6.22 -5.11 5.29
N LYS A 42 -6.21 -4.09 4.41
CA LYS A 42 -5.84 -2.68 4.70
C LYS A 42 -4.57 -2.57 5.55
N ILE A 43 -3.51 -3.24 5.13
CA ILE A 43 -2.22 -3.30 5.86
C ILE A 43 -1.62 -1.89 6.03
N ARG A 44 -1.75 -1.01 5.01
CA ARG A 44 -1.24 0.36 5.07
C ARG A 44 -1.93 1.16 6.18
N SER A 45 -3.24 1.05 6.28
CA SER A 45 -3.99 1.63 7.39
C SER A 45 -3.58 1.05 8.75
N LYS A 46 -3.36 -0.27 8.82
CA LYS A 46 -2.91 -0.91 10.07
C LYS A 46 -1.55 -0.36 10.52
N LEU A 47 -0.60 -0.15 9.60
CA LEU A 47 0.70 0.47 9.90
C LEU A 47 0.55 1.90 10.43
N ILE A 48 -0.37 2.70 9.85
CA ILE A 48 -0.69 4.05 10.36
C ILE A 48 -1.15 3.99 11.82
N PHE A 49 -2.05 3.05 12.15
CA PHE A 49 -2.52 2.88 13.53
C PHE A 49 -1.41 2.38 14.46
N ASP A 50 -0.55 1.47 14.00
CA ASP A 50 0.53 0.92 14.81
C ASP A 50 1.59 1.98 15.14
N VAL A 51 1.99 2.75 14.13
CA VAL A 51 2.93 3.86 14.34
C VAL A 51 2.25 4.99 15.12
N GLY A 52 0.98 5.27 14.85
CA GLY A 52 0.20 6.23 15.63
C GLY A 52 0.17 5.89 17.12
N LYS A 53 0.10 4.61 17.48
CA LYS A 53 0.19 4.13 18.86
C LYS A 53 1.58 4.38 19.47
N ILE A 54 2.65 4.15 18.72
CA ILE A 54 4.04 4.43 19.19
C ILE A 54 4.18 5.89 19.63
N PHE A 55 3.55 6.81 18.89
CA PHE A 55 3.68 8.25 19.08
C PHE A 55 2.47 8.91 19.76
N ASN A 56 1.54 8.13 20.29
CA ASN A 56 0.33 8.60 20.97
C ASN A 56 -0.52 9.58 20.14
N VAL A 57 -0.63 9.32 18.83
CA VAL A 57 -1.43 10.13 17.93
C VAL A 57 -2.91 9.79 18.08
N GLU A 58 -3.76 10.82 18.21
CA GLU A 58 -5.20 10.63 18.34
C GLU A 58 -5.79 9.87 17.14
N LYS A 59 -6.65 8.90 17.45
CA LYS A 59 -7.31 8.04 16.46
C LYS A 59 -8.05 8.82 15.37
N LYS A 60 -8.68 9.95 15.71
CA LYS A 60 -9.39 10.77 14.71
C LYS A 60 -8.48 11.18 13.56
N TYR A 61 -7.23 11.56 13.83
CA TYR A 61 -6.26 11.94 12.81
C TYR A 61 -5.77 10.73 12.01
N LEU A 62 -5.57 9.59 12.67
CA LEU A 62 -5.18 8.34 11.99
C LEU A 62 -6.22 7.88 10.96
N LEU A 63 -7.50 8.18 11.19
CA LEU A 63 -8.57 7.88 10.24
C LEU A 63 -8.46 8.69 8.94
N TYR A 64 -8.10 9.99 9.01
CA TYR A 64 -7.84 10.81 7.81
C TYR A 64 -6.65 10.26 7.01
N LEU A 65 -5.51 10.00 7.68
CA LEU A 65 -4.32 9.44 7.05
C LEU A 65 -4.61 8.09 6.39
N SER A 66 -5.30 7.19 7.11
CA SER A 66 -5.67 5.87 6.64
C SER A 66 -6.63 5.93 5.45
N SER A 67 -7.57 6.87 5.47
CA SER A 67 -8.53 7.04 4.38
C SER A 67 -7.85 7.55 3.11
N ALA A 68 -6.95 8.51 3.23
CA ALA A 68 -6.19 9.03 2.10
C ALA A 68 -5.31 7.94 1.47
N VAL A 69 -4.56 7.17 2.27
CA VAL A 69 -3.69 6.11 1.75
C VAL A 69 -4.48 4.98 1.07
N GLU A 70 -5.69 4.64 1.57
CA GLU A 70 -6.53 3.64 0.94
C GLU A 70 -7.16 4.14 -0.37
N CYS A 71 -7.47 5.43 -0.48
CA CYS A 71 -7.89 6.04 -1.75
C CYS A 71 -6.77 5.95 -2.80
N ILE A 72 -5.53 6.33 -2.45
CA ILE A 72 -4.37 6.18 -3.34
C ILE A 72 -4.16 4.72 -3.74
N HIS A 73 -4.19 3.80 -2.78
CA HIS A 73 -4.03 2.38 -3.09
C HIS A 73 -5.15 1.84 -3.98
N SER A 74 -6.39 2.27 -3.78
CA SER A 74 -7.51 1.80 -4.58
C SER A 74 -7.48 2.33 -6.01
N TYR A 75 -7.11 3.62 -6.20
CA TYR A 75 -6.95 4.15 -7.55
C TYR A 75 -5.86 3.38 -8.31
N SER A 76 -4.71 3.12 -7.66
CA SER A 76 -3.63 2.41 -8.34
C SER A 76 -4.08 1.01 -8.79
N LEU A 77 -4.80 0.27 -7.95
CA LEU A 77 -5.33 -1.04 -8.31
C LEU A 77 -6.35 -0.98 -9.46
N ILE A 78 -7.24 0.03 -9.48
CA ILE A 78 -8.22 0.18 -10.58
C ILE A 78 -7.50 0.44 -11.90
N HIS A 79 -6.45 1.29 -11.89
CA HIS A 79 -5.70 1.60 -13.11
C HIS A 79 -4.77 0.46 -13.52
N ASP A 80 -4.14 -0.22 -12.56
CA ASP A 80 -3.29 -1.39 -12.83
C ASP A 80 -4.10 -2.51 -13.50
N ASP A 81 -5.40 -2.66 -13.17
CA ASP A 81 -6.28 -3.68 -13.76
C ASP A 81 -6.67 -3.41 -15.24
N LEU A 82 -6.47 -2.20 -15.76
CA LEU A 82 -6.90 -1.83 -17.13
C LEU A 82 -6.20 -2.67 -18.22
N PRO A 83 -6.85 -2.86 -19.40
CA PRO A 83 -6.28 -3.63 -20.52
C PRO A 83 -4.91 -3.10 -20.99
N CYS A 84 -4.69 -1.78 -20.92
CA CYS A 84 -3.41 -1.15 -21.27
C CYS A 84 -2.31 -1.30 -20.20
N MET A 85 -2.62 -1.94 -19.07
CA MET A 85 -1.74 -2.14 -17.92
C MET A 85 -1.58 -3.65 -17.64
N ASP A 86 -2.12 -4.15 -16.51
CA ASP A 86 -2.01 -5.56 -16.13
C ASP A 86 -3.08 -6.47 -16.78
N ASP A 87 -4.11 -5.90 -17.41
CA ASP A 87 -5.23 -6.61 -18.09
C ASP A 87 -5.84 -7.72 -17.23
N ASP A 88 -6.25 -7.34 -16.01
CA ASP A 88 -6.80 -8.26 -15.04
C ASP A 88 -8.34 -8.24 -15.04
N ASP A 89 -8.97 -9.41 -15.25
CA ASP A 89 -10.43 -9.55 -15.23
C ASP A 89 -11.00 -9.65 -13.82
N ILE A 90 -10.23 -10.22 -12.88
CA ILE A 90 -10.70 -10.56 -11.53
C ILE A 90 -9.71 -10.01 -10.50
N ARG A 91 -10.24 -9.27 -9.52
CA ARG A 91 -9.50 -8.83 -8.33
C ARG A 91 -10.26 -9.16 -7.06
N ARG A 92 -9.60 -9.86 -6.14
CA ARG A 92 -10.19 -10.31 -4.86
C ARG A 92 -11.50 -11.08 -5.03
N GLY A 93 -11.59 -11.92 -6.08
CA GLY A 93 -12.75 -12.74 -6.37
C GLY A 93 -13.94 -12.00 -6.99
N LYS A 94 -13.78 -10.75 -7.42
CA LYS A 94 -14.79 -9.94 -8.11
C LYS A 94 -14.25 -9.46 -9.45
N LEU A 95 -15.14 -9.18 -10.39
CA LEU A 95 -14.76 -8.50 -11.63
C LEU A 95 -14.02 -7.19 -11.32
N THR A 96 -13.01 -6.88 -12.11
CA THR A 96 -12.33 -5.59 -12.02
C THR A 96 -13.24 -4.44 -12.41
N THR A 97 -12.90 -3.21 -12.04
CA THR A 97 -13.79 -2.06 -12.24
C THR A 97 -14.08 -1.84 -13.72
N HIS A 98 -13.08 -1.99 -14.59
CA HIS A 98 -13.26 -1.82 -16.04
C HIS A 98 -14.13 -2.92 -16.68
N LYS A 99 -14.02 -4.16 -16.20
CA LYS A 99 -14.89 -5.26 -16.67
C LYS A 99 -16.36 -5.07 -16.26
N LYS A 100 -16.59 -4.43 -15.13
CA LYS A 100 -17.95 -4.22 -14.61
C LYS A 100 -18.62 -2.96 -15.13
N PHE A 101 -17.87 -1.87 -15.33
CA PHE A 101 -18.41 -0.53 -15.59
C PHE A 101 -17.86 0.10 -16.87
N GLY A 102 -16.95 -0.56 -17.58
CA GLY A 102 -16.25 -0.03 -18.76
C GLY A 102 -14.95 0.70 -18.40
N GLU A 103 -14.05 0.79 -19.37
CA GLU A 103 -12.71 1.34 -19.20
C GLU A 103 -12.71 2.81 -18.83
N SER A 104 -13.46 3.64 -19.55
CA SER A 104 -13.58 5.08 -19.28
C SER A 104 -14.09 5.35 -17.86
N THR A 105 -15.08 4.59 -17.40
CA THR A 105 -15.60 4.68 -16.03
C THR A 105 -14.55 4.28 -15.00
N ALA A 106 -13.76 3.25 -15.29
CA ALA A 106 -12.68 2.82 -14.39
C ALA A 106 -11.58 3.90 -14.29
N VAL A 107 -11.18 4.51 -15.41
CA VAL A 107 -10.22 5.63 -15.41
C VAL A 107 -10.75 6.79 -14.57
N LEU A 108 -12.01 7.19 -14.76
CA LEU A 108 -12.62 8.30 -13.99
C LEU A 108 -12.79 7.96 -12.51
N ALA A 109 -13.14 6.71 -12.17
CA ALA A 109 -13.23 6.26 -10.79
C ALA A 109 -11.85 6.29 -10.08
N GLY A 110 -10.79 5.86 -10.77
CA GLY A 110 -9.42 5.94 -10.27
C GLY A 110 -8.97 7.38 -10.06
N ASN A 111 -9.17 8.26 -11.05
CA ASN A 111 -8.86 9.69 -10.93
C ASN A 111 -9.61 10.34 -9.76
N SER A 112 -10.89 9.99 -9.57
CA SER A 112 -11.68 10.50 -8.45
C SER A 112 -11.16 10.04 -7.10
N LEU A 113 -10.68 8.80 -6.99
CA LEU A 113 -10.06 8.30 -5.76
C LEU A 113 -8.70 8.98 -5.49
N LEU A 114 -7.91 9.22 -6.54
CA LEU A 114 -6.66 9.97 -6.42
C LEU A 114 -6.91 11.37 -5.86
N THR A 115 -7.86 12.11 -6.43
CA THR A 115 -8.21 13.47 -5.97
C THR A 115 -8.87 13.47 -4.59
N LEU A 116 -9.70 12.46 -4.28
CA LEU A 116 -10.32 12.28 -2.96
C LEU A 116 -9.29 12.14 -1.83
N ALA A 117 -8.15 11.54 -2.09
CA ALA A 117 -7.08 11.45 -1.09
C ALA A 117 -6.57 12.83 -0.66
N PHE A 118 -6.43 13.75 -1.60
CA PHE A 118 -6.03 15.14 -1.32
C PHE A 118 -7.14 15.92 -0.65
N GLU A 119 -8.39 15.74 -1.08
CA GLU A 119 -9.56 16.33 -0.45
C GLU A 119 -9.65 15.95 1.03
N ILE A 120 -9.47 14.66 1.36
CA ILE A 120 -9.47 14.16 2.74
C ILE A 120 -8.36 14.80 3.58
N LEU A 121 -7.14 14.95 3.05
CA LEU A 121 -6.03 15.55 3.79
C LEU A 121 -6.13 17.07 3.91
N SER A 122 -6.83 17.73 3.00
CA SER A 122 -7.07 19.16 3.03
C SER A 122 -8.36 19.55 3.78
N ASP A 123 -9.21 18.58 4.16
CA ASP A 123 -10.48 18.81 4.86
C ASP A 123 -10.28 19.75 6.07
N PRO A 124 -11.08 20.83 6.22
CA PRO A 124 -11.04 21.70 7.41
C PRO A 124 -11.26 20.94 8.72
N LYS A 125 -12.04 19.85 8.71
CA LYS A 125 -12.27 18.99 9.88
C LYS A 125 -11.06 18.15 10.28
N PHE A 126 -10.10 17.97 9.36
CA PHE A 126 -8.76 17.49 9.70
C PHE A 126 -7.98 18.63 10.34
N ASN A 127 -8.39 19.00 11.54
CA ASN A 127 -7.90 20.15 12.28
C ASN A 127 -6.53 19.90 12.90
N ILE A 128 -5.49 20.06 12.08
CA ILE A 128 -4.07 20.01 12.46
C ILE A 128 -3.37 21.29 11.99
N ASN A 129 -2.14 21.51 12.46
CA ASN A 129 -1.32 22.62 12.01
C ASN A 129 -1.15 22.61 10.48
N ASN A 130 -1.30 23.78 9.82
CA ASN A 130 -1.27 23.91 8.36
C ASN A 130 0.06 23.42 7.75
N ASN A 131 1.21 23.67 8.38
CA ASN A 131 2.50 23.19 7.88
C ASN A 131 2.57 21.66 7.88
N LYS A 132 2.00 21.01 8.91
CA LYS A 132 1.88 19.53 8.95
C LYS A 132 0.92 19.03 7.86
N LYS A 133 -0.20 19.73 7.63
CA LYS A 133 -1.15 19.40 6.56
C LYS A 133 -0.48 19.49 5.18
N ILE A 134 0.23 20.57 4.89
CA ILE A 134 0.99 20.75 3.65
C ILE A 134 2.06 19.65 3.50
N SER A 135 2.78 19.33 4.57
CA SER A 135 3.78 18.25 4.55
C SER A 135 3.18 16.90 4.22
N LEU A 136 1.99 16.57 4.75
CA LEU A 136 1.27 15.33 4.45
C LEU A 136 0.77 15.28 3.00
N ILE A 137 0.23 16.39 2.49
CA ILE A 137 -0.21 16.52 1.10
C ILE A 137 0.99 16.34 0.16
N ASN A 138 2.11 17.01 0.43
CA ASN A 138 3.34 16.84 -0.36
C ASN A 138 3.85 15.39 -0.33
N LEU A 139 3.89 14.78 0.85
CA LEU A 139 4.35 13.40 1.00
C LEU A 139 3.49 12.40 0.22
N ILE A 140 2.14 12.51 0.28
CA ILE A 140 1.26 11.61 -0.47
C ILE A 140 1.35 11.87 -1.97
N SER A 141 1.55 13.12 -2.40
CA SER A 141 1.77 13.49 -3.80
C SER A 141 3.02 12.81 -4.36
N GLN A 142 4.13 12.93 -3.64
CA GLN A 142 5.39 12.28 -4.02
C GLN A 142 5.26 10.76 -4.03
N SER A 143 4.52 10.19 -3.05
CA SER A 143 4.32 8.74 -2.94
C SER A 143 3.43 8.16 -4.04
N SER A 144 2.52 8.96 -4.62
CA SER A 144 1.61 8.51 -5.69
C SER A 144 2.08 8.85 -7.11
N GLY A 145 2.88 9.91 -7.28
CA GLY A 145 3.34 10.43 -8.56
C GLY A 145 4.54 9.67 -9.17
N HIS A 146 5.29 10.37 -10.05
CA HIS A 146 6.43 9.80 -10.78
C HIS A 146 7.59 9.36 -9.88
N GLN A 147 7.72 9.92 -8.68
CA GLN A 147 8.71 9.50 -7.67
C GLN A 147 8.22 8.31 -6.82
N GLY A 148 6.96 7.93 -6.95
CA GLY A 148 6.30 6.87 -6.20
C GLY A 148 5.61 5.86 -7.12
N ILE A 149 4.34 5.54 -6.82
CA ILE A 149 3.59 4.44 -7.45
C ILE A 149 3.60 4.54 -8.98
N ALA A 150 3.24 5.70 -9.57
CA ALA A 150 3.18 5.85 -11.02
C ALA A 150 4.54 5.61 -11.68
N GLY A 151 5.63 6.17 -11.11
CA GLY A 151 6.98 5.92 -11.61
C GLY A 151 7.44 4.47 -11.40
N GLY A 152 7.02 3.83 -10.31
CA GLY A 152 7.30 2.42 -10.04
C GLY A 152 6.58 1.51 -11.04
N GLN A 153 5.30 1.76 -11.32
CA GLN A 153 4.52 1.02 -12.32
C GLN A 153 5.08 1.20 -13.74
N PHE A 154 5.49 2.43 -14.09
CA PHE A 154 6.17 2.68 -15.36
C PHE A 154 7.45 1.83 -15.50
N LEU A 155 8.26 1.72 -14.45
CA LEU A 155 9.46 0.89 -14.46
C LEU A 155 9.12 -0.60 -14.51
N ASP A 156 8.11 -1.07 -13.79
CA ASP A 156 7.66 -2.46 -13.79
C ASP A 156 7.28 -2.92 -15.22
N LEU A 157 6.44 -2.15 -15.91
CA LEU A 157 6.06 -2.41 -17.30
C LEU A 157 7.28 -2.36 -18.25
N ASN A 158 8.18 -1.39 -18.07
CA ASN A 158 9.38 -1.27 -18.89
C ASN A 158 10.43 -2.36 -18.66
N TYR A 159 10.39 -3.03 -17.52
CA TYR A 159 11.32 -4.10 -17.18
C TYR A 159 10.82 -5.50 -17.59
N GLU A 160 9.58 -5.62 -18.06
CA GLU A 160 9.07 -6.88 -18.59
C GLU A 160 9.97 -7.43 -19.69
N ARG A 161 10.30 -8.73 -19.60
CA ARG A 161 11.17 -9.46 -20.54
C ARG A 161 12.57 -8.89 -20.73
N LYS A 162 13.03 -7.98 -19.83
CA LYS A 162 14.38 -7.39 -19.88
C LYS A 162 15.25 -7.95 -18.75
N LYS A 163 16.55 -8.11 -19.03
CA LYS A 163 17.53 -8.38 -17.99
C LYS A 163 17.84 -7.07 -17.25
N VAL A 164 17.47 -7.00 -15.99
CA VAL A 164 17.72 -5.83 -15.13
C VAL A 164 18.55 -6.24 -13.91
N SER A 165 19.35 -5.29 -13.39
CA SER A 165 20.14 -5.54 -12.19
C SER A 165 19.24 -5.61 -10.93
N LYS A 166 19.71 -6.33 -9.90
CA LYS A 166 19.05 -6.40 -8.60
C LYS A 166 18.71 -5.01 -8.04
N GLN A 167 19.62 -4.03 -8.16
CA GLN A 167 19.40 -2.68 -7.64
C GLN A 167 18.23 -2.00 -8.35
N LYS A 168 18.15 -2.11 -9.68
CA LYS A 168 17.03 -1.55 -10.46
C LYS A 168 15.69 -2.15 -10.06
N VAL A 169 15.64 -3.46 -9.75
CA VAL A 169 14.40 -4.10 -9.26
C VAL A 169 14.05 -3.58 -7.86
N ILE A 170 15.03 -3.47 -6.96
CA ILE A 170 14.79 -2.89 -5.62
C ILE A 170 14.27 -1.46 -5.72
N ASP A 171 14.87 -0.63 -6.57
CA ASP A 171 14.46 0.77 -6.76
C ASP A 171 13.03 0.88 -7.34
N MET A 172 12.68 0.01 -8.28
CA MET A 172 11.34 -0.11 -8.84
C MET A 172 10.33 -0.50 -7.75
N GLU A 173 10.61 -1.54 -6.95
CA GLU A 173 9.75 -2.01 -5.87
C GLU A 173 9.60 -0.96 -4.75
N ILE A 174 10.66 -0.23 -4.41
CA ILE A 174 10.57 0.89 -3.47
C ILE A 174 9.63 1.96 -4.02
N LYS A 175 9.68 2.30 -5.28
CA LYS A 175 8.76 3.28 -5.89
C LYS A 175 7.33 2.73 -5.93
N LYS A 176 7.12 1.57 -6.54
CA LYS A 176 5.80 0.98 -6.77
C LYS A 176 5.05 0.67 -5.47
N THR A 177 5.77 0.11 -4.49
CA THR A 177 5.19 -0.39 -3.23
C THR A 177 5.71 0.37 -2.02
N GLY A 178 7.03 0.53 -1.90
CA GLY A 178 7.70 1.08 -0.71
C GLY A 178 7.29 2.51 -0.35
N LYS A 179 7.09 3.40 -1.34
CA LYS A 179 6.75 4.81 -1.07
C LYS A 179 5.41 4.99 -0.36
N LEU A 180 4.40 4.20 -0.71
CA LEU A 180 3.11 4.28 -0.01
C LEU A 180 3.16 3.60 1.38
N PHE A 181 4.01 2.60 1.57
CA PHE A 181 4.33 2.06 2.89
C PHE A 181 5.14 3.07 3.74
N SER A 182 6.05 3.82 3.11
CA SER A 182 6.76 4.93 3.75
C SER A 182 5.79 6.00 4.23
N PHE A 183 4.84 6.44 3.39
CA PHE A 183 3.75 7.32 3.81
C PHE A 183 3.02 6.76 5.03
N SER A 184 2.69 5.47 5.03
CA SER A 184 1.94 4.83 6.12
C SER A 184 2.69 4.84 7.45
N CYS A 185 4.02 4.72 7.43
CA CYS A 185 4.84 4.77 8.64
C CYS A 185 5.22 6.20 9.05
N LEU A 186 5.41 7.09 8.08
CA LEU A 186 5.90 8.45 8.32
C LEU A 186 4.78 9.42 8.70
N SER A 187 3.60 9.29 8.10
CA SER A 187 2.50 10.26 8.27
C SER A 187 2.06 10.46 9.74
N PRO A 188 1.98 9.43 10.61
CA PRO A 188 1.70 9.66 12.02
C PRO A 188 2.82 10.42 12.74
N VAL A 189 4.09 10.24 12.32
CA VAL A 189 5.24 10.94 12.91
C VAL A 189 5.19 12.44 12.60
N ILE A 190 4.78 12.82 11.38
CA ILE A 190 4.60 14.23 10.98
C ILE A 190 3.61 14.96 11.89
N LEU A 191 2.59 14.24 12.41
CA LEU A 191 1.63 14.83 13.34
C LEU A 191 2.23 15.16 14.71
N THR A 192 3.40 14.64 15.01
CA THR A 192 4.12 14.92 16.27
C THR A 192 5.18 16.02 16.08
N ASN A 193 5.89 16.33 17.17
CA ASN A 193 7.05 17.23 17.11
C ASN A 193 8.39 16.47 17.04
N LYS A 194 8.37 15.15 16.76
CA LYS A 194 9.54 14.26 16.72
C LYS A 194 10.22 14.29 15.35
N LYS A 195 10.77 15.44 14.95
CA LYS A 195 11.43 15.64 13.65
C LYS A 195 12.61 14.69 13.41
N ASP A 196 13.33 14.34 14.46
CA ASP A 196 14.43 13.38 14.47
C ASP A 196 14.01 11.96 14.04
N GLN A 197 12.72 11.61 14.16
CA GLN A 197 12.18 10.31 13.79
C GLN A 197 11.71 10.22 12.33
N ILE A 198 11.60 11.34 11.62
CA ILE A 198 11.05 11.40 10.26
C ILE A 198 11.82 10.49 9.30
N LYS A 199 13.15 10.67 9.21
CA LYS A 199 14.01 9.86 8.33
C LYS A 199 13.97 8.38 8.69
N LYS A 200 13.96 8.07 9.98
CA LYS A 200 13.91 6.69 10.49
C LYS A 200 12.64 5.97 10.07
N PHE A 201 11.46 6.56 10.28
CA PHE A 201 10.18 5.94 9.92
C PHE A 201 9.90 5.92 8.42
N SER A 202 10.47 6.84 7.66
CA SER A 202 10.48 6.76 6.20
C SER A 202 11.21 5.50 5.72
N ILE A 203 12.42 5.25 6.21
CA ILE A 203 13.23 4.08 5.86
C ILE A 203 12.56 2.77 6.34
N ILE A 204 12.00 2.77 7.56
CA ILE A 204 11.26 1.61 8.08
C ILE A 204 10.08 1.27 7.14
N GLY A 205 9.32 2.28 6.70
CA GLY A 205 8.20 2.07 5.79
C GLY A 205 8.63 1.51 4.43
N GLU A 206 9.70 2.04 3.82
CA GLU A 206 10.24 1.51 2.56
C GLU A 206 10.69 0.05 2.70
N LYS A 207 11.39 -0.29 3.79
CA LYS A 207 11.80 -1.67 4.08
C LYS A 207 10.60 -2.60 4.30
N ILE A 208 9.53 -2.15 4.97
CA ILE A 208 8.30 -2.93 5.14
C ILE A 208 7.63 -3.15 3.78
N GLY A 209 7.59 -2.13 2.90
CA GLY A 209 7.05 -2.26 1.55
C GLY A 209 7.81 -3.28 0.70
N LEU A 210 9.14 -3.25 0.76
CA LEU A 210 9.99 -4.22 0.08
C LEU A 210 9.79 -5.64 0.65
N LEU A 211 9.69 -5.76 1.97
CA LEU A 211 9.38 -7.02 2.64
C LEU A 211 8.01 -7.58 2.25
N PHE A 212 7.03 -6.69 2.10
CA PHE A 212 5.68 -7.02 1.65
C PHE A 212 5.70 -7.60 0.24
N GLN A 213 6.44 -6.98 -0.69
CA GLN A 213 6.57 -7.44 -2.06
C GLN A 213 7.27 -8.81 -2.14
N ILE A 214 8.39 -8.98 -1.43
CA ILE A 214 9.07 -10.30 -1.36
C ILE A 214 8.13 -11.38 -0.83
N ALA A 215 7.30 -11.06 0.17
CA ALA A 215 6.34 -12.02 0.71
C ALA A 215 5.24 -12.38 -0.31
N ASP A 216 4.77 -11.43 -1.11
CA ASP A 216 3.82 -11.69 -2.21
C ASP A 216 4.44 -12.57 -3.29
N ASP A 217 5.64 -12.24 -3.76
CA ASP A 217 6.38 -13.04 -4.74
C ASP A 217 6.62 -14.48 -4.24
N LEU A 218 6.95 -14.67 -2.94
CA LEU A 218 7.12 -16.00 -2.33
C LEU A 218 5.83 -16.81 -2.31
N ILE A 219 4.68 -16.16 -2.07
CA ILE A 219 3.37 -16.81 -2.10
C ILE A 219 3.05 -17.26 -3.53
N ASP A 220 3.25 -16.39 -4.52
CA ASP A 220 3.01 -16.71 -5.93
C ASP A 220 3.88 -17.87 -6.40
N TYR A 221 5.17 -17.84 -6.07
CA TYR A 221 6.10 -18.93 -6.40
C TYR A 221 5.70 -20.27 -5.74
N SER A 222 5.31 -20.27 -4.46
CA SER A 222 4.91 -21.47 -3.73
C SER A 222 3.56 -22.05 -4.18
N SER A 223 2.65 -21.18 -4.63
CA SER A 223 1.34 -21.59 -5.15
C SER A 223 1.45 -22.30 -6.48
N THR A 224 2.44 -21.94 -7.31
CA THR A 224 2.72 -22.60 -8.60
C THR A 224 3.34 -23.98 -8.45
N SER A 225 4.15 -24.20 -7.42
CA SER A 225 4.78 -25.52 -7.17
C SER A 225 3.81 -26.58 -6.64
N LYS A 226 2.70 -26.18 -6.00
CA LYS A 226 1.70 -27.07 -5.40
C LYS A 226 0.47 -27.33 -6.26
N THR A 227 0.21 -26.52 -7.27
CA THR A 227 -1.01 -26.61 -8.10
C THR A 227 -0.67 -26.51 -9.58
N ALA A 228 -0.04 -27.54 -10.13
CA ALA A 228 0.21 -27.70 -11.57
C ALA A 228 -1.09 -27.80 -12.43
N GLY A 229 -2.18 -27.15 -12.03
CA GLY A 229 -3.49 -27.20 -12.69
C GLY A 229 -4.29 -25.91 -12.73
N LYS A 230 -3.82 -24.78 -12.17
CA LYS A 230 -4.56 -23.50 -12.22
C LYS A 230 -3.68 -22.31 -12.61
N LYS A 231 -4.26 -21.36 -13.40
CA LYS A 231 -3.65 -20.13 -13.95
C LYS A 231 -2.99 -19.21 -12.89
N THR A 232 -1.86 -19.59 -12.30
CA THR A 232 -1.15 -18.85 -11.26
C THR A 232 0.23 -18.32 -11.69
N ASN A 233 0.66 -18.51 -12.93
CA ASN A 233 1.96 -18.05 -13.46
C ASN A 233 1.84 -16.72 -14.22
N LYS A 234 1.13 -15.70 -13.69
CA LYS A 234 0.98 -14.44 -14.41
C LYS A 234 2.33 -13.71 -14.54
N ASP A 235 3.07 -13.59 -13.46
CA ASP A 235 4.33 -12.84 -13.43
C ASP A 235 5.44 -13.53 -14.23
N SER A 236 5.56 -14.85 -14.14
CA SER A 236 6.55 -15.59 -14.94
C SER A 236 6.19 -15.64 -16.43
N LYS A 237 4.90 -15.71 -16.79
CA LYS A 237 4.45 -15.65 -18.20
C LYS A 237 4.65 -14.27 -18.82
N ARG A 238 4.54 -13.20 -18.04
CA ARG A 238 4.83 -11.82 -18.47
C ARG A 238 6.33 -11.51 -18.48
N GLY A 239 7.15 -12.36 -17.85
CA GLY A 239 8.59 -12.11 -17.72
C GLY A 239 8.89 -10.92 -16.79
N LYS A 240 8.07 -10.73 -15.73
CA LYS A 240 8.31 -9.68 -14.73
C LYS A 240 9.63 -9.93 -13.99
N ALA A 241 10.40 -8.87 -13.81
CA ALA A 241 11.64 -8.90 -13.06
C ALA A 241 11.32 -8.81 -11.56
N THR A 242 11.29 -9.94 -10.85
CA THR A 242 11.07 -10.01 -9.41
C THR A 242 12.36 -10.30 -8.64
N LEU A 243 12.38 -10.00 -7.33
CA LEU A 243 13.54 -10.36 -6.50
C LEU A 243 13.74 -11.88 -6.41
N ILE A 244 12.69 -12.69 -6.51
CA ILE A 244 12.80 -14.14 -6.54
C ILE A 244 13.43 -14.62 -7.84
N SER A 245 13.07 -14.05 -9.00
CA SER A 245 13.66 -14.42 -10.28
C SER A 245 15.16 -14.12 -10.34
N LEU A 246 15.62 -13.09 -9.62
CA LEU A 246 17.02 -12.66 -9.60
C LEU A 246 17.87 -13.36 -8.53
N LEU A 247 17.32 -13.60 -7.35
CA LEU A 247 18.05 -14.14 -6.20
C LEU A 247 17.87 -15.66 -6.03
N GLY A 248 16.82 -16.20 -6.59
CA GLY A 248 16.30 -17.52 -6.28
C GLY A 248 15.57 -17.58 -4.93
N TYR A 249 14.70 -18.58 -4.77
CA TYR A 249 13.80 -18.72 -3.63
C TYR A 249 14.50 -18.66 -2.25
N LYS A 250 15.58 -19.46 -2.08
CA LYS A 250 16.32 -19.54 -0.80
C LYS A 250 16.95 -18.21 -0.40
N ASN A 251 17.54 -17.49 -1.37
CA ASN A 251 18.19 -16.22 -1.07
C ASN A 251 17.16 -15.09 -0.88
N ALA A 252 16.01 -15.12 -1.53
CA ALA A 252 14.90 -14.20 -1.27
C ALA A 252 14.39 -14.32 0.17
N ILE A 253 14.24 -15.54 0.71
CA ILE A 253 13.90 -15.79 2.12
C ILE A 253 14.97 -15.22 3.06
N LYS A 254 16.27 -15.46 2.77
CA LYS A 254 17.35 -14.89 3.58
C LYS A 254 17.33 -13.37 3.56
N TYR A 255 17.05 -12.78 2.41
CA TYR A 255 16.96 -11.33 2.28
C TYR A 255 15.76 -10.74 3.04
N ALA A 256 14.58 -11.38 2.97
CA ALA A 256 13.42 -11.02 3.77
C ALA A 256 13.71 -11.09 5.29
N SER A 257 14.38 -12.15 5.73
CA SER A 257 14.78 -12.31 7.15
C SER A 257 15.76 -11.24 7.60
N LYS A 258 16.71 -10.84 6.74
CA LYS A 258 17.64 -9.73 6.99
C LYS A 258 16.89 -8.40 7.15
N LEU A 259 15.99 -8.08 6.22
CA LEU A 259 15.16 -6.88 6.29
C LEU A 259 14.31 -6.83 7.56
N LYS A 260 13.67 -7.94 7.93
CA LYS A 260 12.92 -8.04 9.20
C LYS A 260 13.81 -7.71 10.40
N LYS A 261 15.01 -8.31 10.47
CA LYS A 261 15.96 -8.05 11.58
C LYS A 261 16.37 -6.58 11.65
N GLU A 262 16.67 -5.95 10.52
CA GLU A 262 17.02 -4.54 10.45
C GLU A 262 15.88 -3.62 10.94
N ILE A 263 14.64 -3.91 10.52
CA ILE A 263 13.45 -3.17 10.97
C ILE A 263 13.27 -3.35 12.48
N PHE A 264 13.36 -4.59 13.00
CA PHE A 264 13.18 -4.88 14.42
C PHE A 264 14.25 -4.20 15.28
N ASN A 265 15.51 -4.21 14.85
CA ASN A 265 16.60 -3.48 15.52
C ASN A 265 16.31 -1.97 15.57
N SER A 266 15.77 -1.40 14.49
CA SER A 266 15.36 0.00 14.46
C SER A 266 14.21 0.32 15.43
N LEU A 267 13.46 -0.67 15.87
CA LEU A 267 12.31 -0.51 16.77
C LEU A 267 12.62 -0.82 18.25
N VAL A 268 13.86 -1.21 18.60
CA VAL A 268 14.22 -1.61 19.98
C VAL A 268 13.93 -0.50 20.98
N GLY A 269 14.27 0.75 20.67
CA GLY A 269 14.09 1.90 21.56
C GLY A 269 12.65 2.28 21.89
N TYR A 270 11.65 1.66 21.23
CA TYR A 270 10.22 1.92 21.52
C TYR A 270 9.58 0.87 22.44
N GLY A 271 10.31 -0.18 22.82
CA GLY A 271 9.84 -1.20 23.76
C GLY A 271 8.49 -1.82 23.35
N ASN A 272 7.58 -1.90 24.33
CA ASN A 272 6.24 -2.48 24.13
C ASN A 272 5.32 -1.63 23.22
N ASN A 273 5.60 -0.33 23.05
CA ASN A 273 4.80 0.52 22.15
C ASN A 273 4.92 0.07 20.69
N ALA A 274 6.05 -0.56 20.32
CA ALA A 274 6.24 -1.10 18.97
C ALA A 274 5.72 -2.53 18.78
N SER A 275 5.11 -3.16 19.80
CA SER A 275 4.65 -4.55 19.73
C SER A 275 3.65 -4.79 18.59
N ASP A 276 2.68 -3.88 18.43
CA ASP A 276 1.65 -4.01 17.38
C ASP A 276 2.27 -3.90 15.98
N LEU A 277 3.24 -3.00 15.79
CA LEU A 277 3.97 -2.85 14.53
C LEU A 277 4.79 -4.10 14.21
N LYS A 278 5.51 -4.66 15.21
CA LYS A 278 6.26 -5.91 15.05
C LYS A 278 5.32 -7.07 14.70
N GLU A 279 4.17 -7.18 15.36
CA GLU A 279 3.15 -8.20 15.07
C GLU A 279 2.60 -8.06 13.63
N THR A 280 2.43 -6.83 13.14
CA THR A 280 1.99 -6.57 11.76
C THR A 280 3.05 -7.00 10.76
N ILE A 281 4.33 -6.74 11.02
CA ILE A 281 5.44 -7.15 10.14
C ILE A 281 5.56 -8.68 10.09
N GLU A 282 5.40 -9.35 11.22
CA GLU A 282 5.38 -10.82 11.26
C GLU A 282 4.19 -11.40 10.50
N PHE A 283 3.03 -10.77 10.63
CA PHE A 283 1.86 -11.16 9.85
C PHE A 283 2.07 -11.02 8.34
N ILE A 284 2.77 -9.97 7.88
CA ILE A 284 3.11 -9.80 6.46
C ILE A 284 3.92 -11.00 5.94
N LEU A 285 4.86 -11.51 6.72
CA LEU A 285 5.70 -12.66 6.33
C LEU A 285 5.00 -14.01 6.46
N SER A 286 4.08 -14.15 7.42
CA SER A 286 3.43 -15.44 7.72
C SER A 286 2.10 -15.65 6.97
N ARG A 287 1.65 -14.70 6.17
CA ARG A 287 0.40 -14.81 5.42
C ARG A 287 0.52 -15.84 4.29
N ASN A 288 -0.51 -16.68 4.17
CA ASN A 288 -0.62 -17.67 3.10
C ASN A 288 -1.49 -17.21 1.92
N LYS A 289 -2.05 -16.02 1.99
CA LYS A 289 -2.80 -15.29 0.93
C LYS A 289 -3.26 -13.94 1.45
#